data_4c9102021a09b331f337e44fd121ac78
#
_entry.id   4c9102021a09b331f337e44fd121ac78
#
_cell.length_a   1.000
_cell.length_b   1.000
_cell.length_c   1.000
_cell.angle_alpha   90.00
_cell.angle_beta   90.00
_cell.angle_gamma   90.00
#
_symmetry.space_group_name_H-M   'P 1'
#
loop_
_entity.id
_entity.type
_entity.pdbx_description
1 polymer ?
#
loop_
_entity_poly.entity_id
_entity_poly.type
_entity_poly.pdbx_seq_one_letter_code
_entity_poly.pdbx_strand_id
1 'polypeptide(L)'
;MSEKNTADIGFEKQIWNAACVLRGNMDASEYKGVVLGLIFLKYISDRFEDKYNQLVADGDGFEEDRDEYTSEEIFFVPAGARWSDVSAKAHDPEIGQVIDDAMRAIEKENARLKDILPKNFARPELDKRRLGEVVDLFTNIKMIEHGSEKDILGRTYEYCLSMFAEQEGKRGGEFFTPSCVVRTLVEVLQPFKGRVYDPCCGSGGMFVQSAKFVENHSGNINDISIYGQDSNPTTWKLAQMNLAIRGIEPDLGKYAADTFLDDQHPTMRADYIMANPPFNLSNWGAEQLKDDVRWQYGMPPASNANFAWLQHMIYHLAPGGRMGMVLANGSLSSQSGGEGDIRKNIVNADLVDCIIAMPTQLFYTTQIPVSLWFISKRKKQAGKTLFIDARKMGVMVSRKLRELTDGTKEEYKNEDGTLKNDIKKIADTYNAYVNGTLDDVKGFCAVVDTEKIAEQDYILTPGRYVGVEEQEDDGEPFEEKMARLTSELSDLFKQSHKLEAEIKEKLGAIGYEL
;
A
#
# COMPACT_ATOMS: atom_id res chain seq x y z
N MET A 1 -8.23 -3.16 34.37
CA MET A 1 -8.44 -1.88 33.70
C MET A 1 -8.00 -2.09 32.29
N SER A 2 -8.94 -2.22 31.35
CA SER A 2 -8.64 -2.47 29.94
C SER A 2 -7.92 -1.25 29.38
N GLU A 3 -6.72 -1.46 28.84
CA GLU A 3 -6.06 -0.47 28.00
C GLU A 3 -7.01 -0.13 26.85
N LYS A 4 -7.45 1.10 26.84
CA LYS A 4 -8.16 1.69 25.72
C LYS A 4 -7.17 1.67 24.55
N ASN A 5 -7.46 0.83 23.56
CA ASN A 5 -6.79 0.84 22.27
C ASN A 5 -7.22 2.12 21.54
N THR A 6 -6.61 3.22 21.93
CA THR A 6 -6.78 4.53 21.30
C THR A 6 -5.95 4.54 20.03
N ALA A 7 -6.49 3.96 18.96
CA ALA A 7 -6.22 4.45 17.62
C ALA A 7 -6.82 5.88 17.54
N ASP A 8 -6.31 6.76 18.37
CA ASP A 8 -6.75 8.16 18.40
C ASP A 8 -5.99 8.87 17.29
N ILE A 9 -6.72 9.10 16.18
CA ILE A 9 -6.34 9.91 15.00
C ILE A 9 -6.05 11.39 15.41
N GLY A 10 -5.79 11.66 16.67
CA GLY A 10 -5.57 13.00 17.20
C GLY A 10 -4.24 13.59 16.77
N PHE A 11 -3.18 12.80 16.91
CA PHE A 11 -1.80 13.23 16.72
C PHE A 11 -1.43 13.31 15.22
N GLU A 12 -1.69 12.26 14.46
CA GLU A 12 -1.44 12.21 13.02
C GLU A 12 -2.18 13.31 12.29
N LYS A 13 -3.43 13.59 12.72
CA LYS A 13 -4.23 14.68 12.17
C LYS A 13 -3.67 16.07 12.52
N GLN A 14 -3.07 16.24 13.70
CA GLN A 14 -2.41 17.50 14.06
C GLN A 14 -1.20 17.76 13.17
N ILE A 15 -0.35 16.76 12.96
CA ILE A 15 0.81 16.86 12.05
C ILE A 15 0.35 17.17 10.63
N TRP A 16 -0.68 16.47 10.15
CA TRP A 16 -1.23 16.74 8.83
C TRP A 16 -1.79 18.17 8.70
N ASN A 17 -2.52 18.64 9.68
CA ASN A 17 -3.04 20.01 9.67
C ASN A 17 -1.91 21.05 9.67
N ALA A 18 -0.85 20.82 10.44
CA ALA A 18 0.35 21.66 10.42
C ALA A 18 1.03 21.63 9.04
N ALA A 19 1.16 20.43 8.46
CA ALA A 19 1.71 20.26 7.10
C ALA A 19 0.89 21.00 6.03
N CYS A 20 -0.43 21.06 6.18
CA CYS A 20 -1.31 21.77 5.24
C CYS A 20 -1.06 23.28 5.18
N VAL A 21 -0.39 23.88 6.15
CA VAL A 21 0.04 25.30 6.12
C VAL A 21 0.98 25.54 4.93
N LEU A 22 1.82 24.57 4.57
CA LEU A 22 2.73 24.68 3.41
C LEU A 22 2.00 24.64 2.06
N ARG A 23 0.80 24.11 2.02
CA ARG A 23 0.10 23.84 0.75
C ARG A 23 0.02 25.08 -0.16
N GLY A 24 -0.36 26.26 0.37
CA GLY A 24 -0.39 27.50 -0.40
C GLY A 24 -0.90 27.31 -1.83
N ASN A 25 -0.07 27.70 -2.81
CA ASN A 25 -0.29 27.53 -4.24
C ASN A 25 0.52 26.35 -4.84
N MET A 26 1.09 25.47 -3.99
CA MET A 26 1.91 24.35 -4.42
C MET A 26 1.06 23.10 -4.60
N ASP A 27 1.41 22.30 -5.62
CA ASP A 27 0.82 20.98 -5.81
C ASP A 27 1.24 20.00 -4.70
N ALA A 28 0.39 19.01 -4.42
CA ALA A 28 0.66 18.00 -3.38
C ALA A 28 2.02 17.30 -3.56
N SER A 29 2.38 16.97 -4.79
CA SER A 29 3.67 16.37 -5.15
C SER A 29 4.87 17.24 -4.80
N GLU A 30 4.72 18.57 -4.83
CA GLU A 30 5.80 19.52 -4.58
C GLU A 30 6.13 19.68 -3.09
N TYR A 31 5.12 19.75 -2.22
CA TYR A 31 5.37 19.93 -0.79
C TYR A 31 5.42 18.63 0.01
N LYS A 32 5.04 17.49 -0.58
CA LYS A 32 5.12 16.15 0.04
C LYS A 32 6.51 15.83 0.58
N GLY A 33 7.54 16.00 -0.24
CA GLY A 33 8.93 15.76 0.17
C GLY A 33 9.40 16.69 1.30
N VAL A 34 8.92 17.94 1.30
CA VAL A 34 9.22 18.93 2.35
C VAL A 34 8.60 18.49 3.68
N VAL A 35 7.30 18.16 3.67
CA VAL A 35 6.58 17.72 4.87
C VAL A 35 7.18 16.45 5.45
N LEU A 36 7.37 15.42 4.62
CA LEU A 36 7.92 14.15 5.07
C LEU A 36 9.36 14.28 5.55
N GLY A 37 10.14 15.17 4.93
CA GLY A 37 11.49 15.50 5.38
C GLY A 37 11.50 16.18 6.74
N LEU A 38 10.60 17.14 7.00
CA LEU A 38 10.49 17.78 8.32
C LEU A 38 10.03 16.82 9.41
N ILE A 39 9.06 15.95 9.11
CA ILE A 39 8.63 14.88 10.03
C ILE A 39 9.81 13.98 10.38
N PHE A 40 10.58 13.58 9.38
CA PHE A 40 11.77 12.76 9.57
C PHE A 40 12.82 13.46 10.45
N LEU A 41 13.18 14.71 10.12
CA LEU A 41 14.15 15.51 10.87
C LEU A 41 13.74 15.68 12.33
N LYS A 42 12.48 16.05 12.58
CA LYS A 42 11.95 16.21 13.92
C LYS A 42 12.08 14.93 14.73
N TYR A 43 11.67 13.80 14.15
CA TYR A 43 11.71 12.52 14.84
C TYR A 43 13.13 12.06 15.18
N ILE A 44 14.06 12.05 14.19
CA ILE A 44 15.43 11.61 14.46
C ILE A 44 16.10 12.50 15.49
N SER A 45 15.76 13.80 15.47
CA SER A 45 16.27 14.75 16.45
C SER A 45 15.70 14.49 17.85
N ASP A 46 14.40 14.22 17.96
CA ASP A 46 13.78 13.89 19.26
C ASP A 46 14.34 12.57 19.83
N ARG A 47 14.53 11.54 18.99
CA ARG A 47 15.17 10.27 19.38
C ARG A 47 16.60 10.45 19.84
N PHE A 48 17.36 11.25 19.12
CA PHE A 48 18.73 11.60 19.49
C PHE A 48 18.75 12.35 20.84
N GLU A 49 17.90 13.36 21.01
CA GLU A 49 17.86 14.20 22.20
C GLU A 49 17.44 13.41 23.45
N ASP A 50 16.51 12.45 23.32
CA ASP A 50 16.11 11.57 24.40
C ASP A 50 17.30 10.71 24.88
N LYS A 51 18.01 10.05 23.97
CA LYS A 51 19.22 9.29 24.28
C LYS A 51 20.34 10.18 24.83
N TYR A 52 20.54 11.37 24.23
CA TYR A 52 21.51 12.37 24.69
C TYR A 52 21.28 12.72 26.16
N ASN A 53 20.03 13.03 26.54
CA ASN A 53 19.67 13.36 27.91
C ASN A 53 19.86 12.18 28.88
N GLN A 54 19.65 10.94 28.42
CA GLN A 54 19.95 9.74 29.23
C GLN A 54 21.46 9.64 29.50
N LEU A 55 22.31 9.76 28.46
CA LEU A 55 23.76 9.69 28.60
C LEU A 55 24.31 10.83 29.50
N VAL A 56 23.75 12.04 29.37
CA VAL A 56 24.09 13.15 30.28
C VAL A 56 23.70 12.83 31.73
N ALA A 57 22.55 12.19 31.97
CA ALA A 57 22.12 11.78 33.32
C ALA A 57 22.98 10.68 33.91
N ASP A 58 23.49 9.77 33.08
CA ASP A 58 24.43 8.70 33.49
C ASP A 58 25.81 9.28 33.87
N GLY A 59 26.20 10.40 33.29
CA GLY A 59 27.37 11.20 33.69
C GLY A 59 28.73 10.65 33.26
N ASP A 60 28.75 9.72 32.31
CA ASP A 60 29.96 9.04 31.82
C ASP A 60 30.71 9.85 30.74
N GLY A 61 30.10 10.94 30.20
CA GLY A 61 30.71 11.83 29.23
C GLY A 61 30.72 11.31 27.78
N PHE A 62 29.85 10.34 27.47
CA PHE A 62 29.73 9.74 26.13
C PHE A 62 28.57 10.29 25.31
N GLU A 63 27.93 11.38 25.74
CA GLU A 63 26.76 11.98 25.09
C GLU A 63 27.01 12.48 23.66
N GLU A 64 28.27 12.68 23.26
CA GLU A 64 28.66 13.04 21.87
C GLU A 64 29.37 11.87 21.17
N ASP A 65 29.40 10.66 21.76
CA ASP A 65 29.98 9.49 21.11
C ASP A 65 28.94 8.83 20.18
N ARG A 66 29.25 8.79 18.89
CA ARG A 66 28.37 8.24 17.85
C ARG A 66 28.02 6.76 18.07
N ASP A 67 28.94 5.99 18.63
CA ASP A 67 28.77 4.54 18.78
C ASP A 67 27.67 4.21 19.80
N GLU A 68 27.45 5.08 20.80
CA GLU A 68 26.35 4.96 21.77
C GLU A 68 24.96 5.03 21.12
N TYR A 69 24.83 5.76 20.01
CA TYR A 69 23.58 5.90 19.26
C TYR A 69 23.41 4.77 18.24
N THR A 70 24.48 4.46 17.50
CA THR A 70 24.43 3.43 16.44
C THR A 70 24.14 2.04 17.01
N SER A 71 24.61 1.73 18.22
CA SER A 71 24.33 0.46 18.90
C SER A 71 22.85 0.21 19.19
N GLU A 72 22.07 1.29 19.32
CA GLU A 72 20.63 1.27 19.56
C GLU A 72 19.80 1.65 18.31
N GLU A 73 20.43 1.66 17.13
CA GLU A 73 19.79 2.03 15.87
C GLU A 73 19.24 3.48 15.86
N ILE A 74 19.86 4.38 16.62
CA ILE A 74 19.54 5.80 16.67
C ILE A 74 20.48 6.55 15.72
N PHE A 75 19.92 7.42 14.87
CA PHE A 75 20.72 8.28 14.01
C PHE A 75 21.40 9.37 14.84
N PHE A 76 22.71 9.55 14.61
CA PHE A 76 23.45 10.62 15.25
C PHE A 76 23.10 11.98 14.63
N VAL A 77 22.71 12.94 15.47
CA VAL A 77 22.37 14.29 15.04
C VAL A 77 23.42 15.28 15.57
N PRO A 78 24.33 15.78 14.71
CA PRO A 78 25.39 16.67 15.15
C PRO A 78 24.87 18.02 15.60
N ALA A 79 25.64 18.70 16.45
CA ALA A 79 25.36 20.07 16.86
C ALA A 79 25.18 20.99 15.64
N GLY A 80 24.20 21.90 15.71
CA GLY A 80 23.79 22.76 14.60
C GLY A 80 22.78 22.12 13.64
N ALA A 81 22.51 20.79 13.74
CA ALA A 81 21.49 20.09 12.97
C ALA A 81 20.33 19.55 13.83
N ARG A 82 20.38 19.73 15.14
CA ARG A 82 19.33 19.31 16.07
C ARG A 82 18.07 20.15 15.87
N TRP A 83 16.92 19.57 16.19
CA TRP A 83 15.65 20.30 16.04
C TRP A 83 15.63 21.61 16.82
N SER A 84 16.23 21.63 18.00
CA SER A 84 16.41 22.85 18.81
C SER A 84 17.16 23.95 18.06
N ASP A 85 18.21 23.60 17.28
CA ASP A 85 18.99 24.56 16.48
C ASP A 85 18.16 25.10 15.29
N VAL A 86 17.40 24.22 14.64
CA VAL A 86 16.52 24.58 13.51
C VAL A 86 15.36 25.44 13.98
N SER A 87 14.69 25.06 15.07
CA SER A 87 13.53 25.80 15.62
C SER A 87 13.92 27.18 16.13
N ALA A 88 15.10 27.35 16.70
CA ALA A 88 15.62 28.66 17.11
C ALA A 88 15.76 29.65 15.94
N LYS A 89 15.83 29.14 14.70
CA LYS A 89 15.91 29.92 13.46
C LYS A 89 14.65 29.86 12.60
N ALA A 90 13.52 29.44 13.16
CA ALA A 90 12.26 29.24 12.42
C ALA A 90 11.82 30.50 11.64
N HIS A 91 12.07 31.70 12.18
CA HIS A 91 11.72 32.97 11.56
C HIS A 91 12.85 33.65 10.78
N ASP A 92 14.00 32.97 10.62
CA ASP A 92 15.10 33.47 9.79
C ASP A 92 14.68 33.41 8.31
N PRO A 93 14.93 34.46 7.50
CA PRO A 93 14.70 34.42 6.05
C PRO A 93 15.42 33.26 5.34
N GLU A 94 16.49 32.76 5.93
CA GLU A 94 17.29 31.64 5.41
C GLU A 94 16.92 30.28 6.05
N ILE A 95 15.78 30.15 6.71
CA ILE A 95 15.34 28.91 7.36
C ILE A 95 15.42 27.69 6.41
N GLY A 96 15.14 27.86 5.14
CA GLY A 96 15.27 26.78 4.16
C GLY A 96 16.71 26.29 4.01
N GLN A 97 17.69 27.22 4.01
CA GLN A 97 19.11 26.86 3.96
C GLN A 97 19.57 26.20 5.27
N VAL A 98 19.09 26.67 6.40
CA VAL A 98 19.36 26.08 7.73
C VAL A 98 18.92 24.60 7.75
N ILE A 99 17.72 24.29 7.23
CA ILE A 99 17.24 22.91 7.15
C ILE A 99 18.05 22.08 6.17
N ASP A 100 18.36 22.61 4.98
CA ASP A 100 19.19 21.92 3.98
C ASP A 100 20.59 21.58 4.53
N ASP A 101 21.19 22.49 5.31
CA ASP A 101 22.50 22.28 5.94
C ASP A 101 22.42 21.26 7.07
N ALA A 102 21.34 21.26 7.87
CA ALA A 102 21.07 20.25 8.88
C ALA A 102 20.96 18.85 8.23
N MET A 103 20.21 18.72 7.13
CA MET A 103 20.07 17.45 6.39
C MET A 103 21.43 16.95 5.88
N ARG A 104 22.28 17.84 5.33
CA ARG A 104 23.63 17.48 4.88
C ARG A 104 24.53 17.03 6.03
N ALA A 105 24.46 17.71 7.17
CA ALA A 105 25.24 17.36 8.35
C ALA A 105 24.84 15.98 8.89
N ILE A 106 23.55 15.69 8.94
CA ILE A 106 23.04 14.37 9.38
C ILE A 106 23.48 13.26 8.41
N GLU A 107 23.38 13.46 7.09
CA GLU A 107 23.84 12.48 6.11
C GLU A 107 25.34 12.17 6.23
N LYS A 108 26.15 13.18 6.54
CA LYS A 108 27.59 13.02 6.72
C LYS A 108 27.94 12.08 7.87
N GLU A 109 27.20 12.17 8.95
CA GLU A 109 27.41 11.35 10.15
C GLU A 109 26.77 9.95 10.05
N ASN A 110 25.78 9.77 9.18
CA ASN A 110 25.00 8.54 9.05
C ASN A 110 25.10 7.96 7.64
N ALA A 111 25.97 6.99 7.42
CA ALA A 111 26.20 6.39 6.11
C ALA A 111 24.92 5.81 5.47
N ARG A 112 24.00 5.32 6.29
CA ARG A 112 22.69 4.76 5.86
C ARG A 112 21.74 5.82 5.26
N LEU A 113 21.96 7.11 5.55
CA LEU A 113 21.14 8.22 5.04
C LEU A 113 21.80 8.97 3.87
N LYS A 114 22.95 8.51 3.40
CA LYS A 114 23.72 9.20 2.37
C LYS A 114 22.90 9.42 1.09
N ASP A 115 22.77 10.66 0.66
CA ASP A 115 22.07 11.13 -0.54
C ASP A 115 20.53 10.85 -0.55
N ILE A 116 19.97 10.50 0.60
CA ILE A 116 18.55 10.14 0.74
C ILE A 116 17.71 11.34 1.17
N LEU A 117 18.19 12.14 2.14
CA LEU A 117 17.40 13.21 2.75
C LEU A 117 17.09 14.32 1.74
N PRO A 118 15.88 14.92 1.80
CA PRO A 118 15.53 16.04 0.95
C PRO A 118 16.38 17.28 1.30
N LYS A 119 16.90 17.96 0.28
CA LYS A 119 17.74 19.17 0.40
C LYS A 119 17.23 20.25 -0.56
N ASN A 120 15.95 20.51 -0.51
CA ASN A 120 15.24 21.44 -1.39
C ASN A 120 14.37 22.44 -0.62
N PHE A 121 14.70 22.70 0.66
CA PHE A 121 13.98 23.65 1.50
C PHE A 121 14.35 25.11 1.20
N ALA A 122 15.55 25.35 0.67
CA ALA A 122 16.01 26.70 0.29
C ALA A 122 15.40 27.21 -1.02
N ARG A 123 14.69 26.37 -1.79
CA ARG A 123 14.13 26.74 -3.11
C ARG A 123 13.22 27.97 -3.02
N PRO A 124 13.23 28.85 -4.05
CA PRO A 124 12.47 30.11 -4.04
C PRO A 124 10.94 29.92 -3.97
N GLU A 125 10.42 28.83 -4.53
CA GLU A 125 8.98 28.53 -4.60
C GLU A 125 8.40 28.20 -3.22
N LEU A 126 9.23 27.80 -2.25
CA LEU A 126 8.80 27.49 -0.88
C LEU A 126 8.79 28.78 -0.04
N ASP A 127 7.62 29.19 0.39
CA ASP A 127 7.43 30.35 1.26
C ASP A 127 8.11 30.12 2.63
N LYS A 128 9.16 30.89 2.91
CA LYS A 128 10.01 30.75 4.11
C LYS A 128 9.24 31.07 5.40
N ARG A 129 8.28 31.99 5.34
CA ARG A 129 7.44 32.32 6.50
C ARG A 129 6.56 31.13 6.86
N ARG A 130 5.90 30.53 5.88
CA ARG A 130 5.07 29.31 6.10
C ARG A 130 5.91 28.15 6.57
N LEU A 131 7.12 27.99 6.03
CA LEU A 131 8.07 26.96 6.47
C LEU A 131 8.39 27.15 7.97
N GLY A 132 8.66 28.37 8.41
CA GLY A 132 8.88 28.70 9.83
C GLY A 132 7.65 28.40 10.70
N GLU A 133 6.45 28.78 10.23
CA GLU A 133 5.20 28.48 10.94
C GLU A 133 5.03 26.94 11.15
N VAL A 134 5.40 26.11 10.16
CA VAL A 134 5.34 24.64 10.29
C VAL A 134 6.40 24.13 11.25
N VAL A 135 7.61 24.68 11.23
CA VAL A 135 8.66 24.35 12.22
C VAL A 135 8.16 24.64 13.64
N ASP A 136 7.53 25.79 13.88
CA ASP A 136 6.95 26.12 15.18
C ASP A 136 5.85 25.16 15.60
N LEU A 137 4.94 24.80 14.67
CA LEU A 137 3.87 23.85 14.95
C LEU A 137 4.44 22.47 15.31
N PHE A 138 5.44 21.99 14.59
CA PHE A 138 6.08 20.70 14.88
C PHE A 138 6.89 20.73 16.18
N THR A 139 7.45 21.87 16.56
CA THR A 139 8.17 22.03 17.84
C THR A 139 7.28 21.74 19.04
N ASN A 140 5.99 22.08 18.95
CA ASN A 140 5.02 21.82 20.00
C ASN A 140 4.47 20.38 20.02
N ILE A 141 4.87 19.54 19.07
CA ILE A 141 4.43 18.16 18.98
C ILE A 141 5.56 17.25 19.51
N LYS A 142 5.27 16.49 20.57
CA LYS A 142 6.18 15.43 21.04
C LYS A 142 5.98 14.20 20.19
N MET A 143 7.02 13.80 19.42
CA MET A 143 6.98 12.62 18.56
C MET A 143 7.40 11.33 19.28
N ILE A 144 7.76 11.41 20.56
CA ILE A 144 8.19 10.27 21.39
C ILE A 144 7.35 10.27 22.67
N GLU A 145 6.67 9.16 22.93
CA GLU A 145 6.09 8.85 24.24
C GLU A 145 6.77 7.60 24.79
N HIS A 146 7.20 7.66 26.06
CA HIS A 146 7.88 6.53 26.70
C HIS A 146 7.03 5.25 26.64
N GLY A 147 7.53 4.21 25.95
CA GLY A 147 6.99 2.84 25.95
C GLY A 147 6.27 2.35 24.68
N SER A 148 6.05 3.21 23.66
CA SER A 148 5.41 2.77 22.37
C SER A 148 6.14 3.26 21.11
N GLU A 149 7.43 3.41 21.17
CA GLU A 149 8.22 4.38 20.42
C GLU A 149 8.39 4.13 18.93
N LYS A 150 8.49 2.87 18.47
CA LYS A 150 8.80 2.58 17.05
C LYS A 150 7.60 2.77 16.10
N ASP A 151 6.38 2.68 16.60
CA ASP A 151 5.19 2.66 15.72
C ASP A 151 4.55 4.05 15.49
N ILE A 152 4.73 5.02 16.38
CA ILE A 152 4.07 6.36 16.27
C ILE A 152 4.55 7.10 15.03
N LEU A 153 5.87 7.17 14.80
CA LEU A 153 6.39 7.82 13.59
C LEU A 153 5.97 7.06 12.34
N GLY A 154 6.09 5.74 12.36
CA GLY A 154 5.70 4.91 11.24
C GLY A 154 4.25 5.14 10.84
N ARG A 155 3.33 5.18 11.81
CA ARG A 155 1.90 5.49 11.58
C ARG A 155 1.71 6.90 11.06
N THR A 156 2.40 7.88 11.64
CA THR A 156 2.34 9.27 11.19
C THR A 156 2.82 9.41 9.75
N TYR A 157 3.93 8.75 9.41
CA TYR A 157 4.50 8.78 8.07
C TYR A 157 3.55 8.12 7.06
N GLU A 158 3.00 6.94 7.37
CA GLU A 158 2.01 6.25 6.56
C GLU A 158 0.71 7.06 6.42
N TYR A 159 0.24 7.68 7.51
CA TYR A 159 -0.93 8.55 7.48
C TYR A 159 -0.72 9.75 6.54
N CYS A 160 0.41 10.44 6.66
CA CYS A 160 0.72 11.55 5.74
C CYS A 160 0.84 11.10 4.29
N LEU A 161 1.48 9.94 4.03
CA LEU A 161 1.54 9.36 2.69
C LEU A 161 0.15 9.06 2.13
N SER A 162 -0.76 8.50 2.93
CA SER A 162 -2.14 8.22 2.51
C SER A 162 -2.93 9.51 2.20
N MET A 163 -2.75 10.54 3.01
CA MET A 163 -3.39 11.85 2.82
C MET A 163 -2.86 12.56 1.57
N PHE A 164 -1.56 12.44 1.28
CA PHE A 164 -0.99 12.93 0.02
C PHE A 164 -1.56 12.16 -1.18
N ALA A 165 -1.66 10.84 -1.09
CA ALA A 165 -2.24 10.01 -2.14
C ALA A 165 -3.70 10.41 -2.44
N GLU A 166 -4.49 10.70 -1.40
CA GLU A 166 -5.86 11.21 -1.56
C GLU A 166 -5.90 12.57 -2.28
N GLN A 167 -4.97 13.49 -1.95
CA GLN A 167 -4.91 14.82 -2.55
C GLN A 167 -4.37 14.82 -3.98
N GLU A 168 -3.36 14.01 -4.28
CA GLU A 168 -2.77 13.88 -5.61
C GLU A 168 -3.76 13.29 -6.63
N GLY A 169 -4.79 12.59 -6.16
CA GLY A 169 -5.85 12.02 -6.99
C GLY A 169 -5.29 11.06 -8.06
N LYS A 170 -5.84 11.11 -9.28
CA LYS A 170 -5.47 10.19 -10.37
C LYS A 170 -3.99 10.23 -10.79
N ARG A 171 -3.23 11.27 -10.43
CA ARG A 171 -1.83 11.46 -10.84
C ARG A 171 -0.81 10.91 -9.83
N GLY A 172 -1.17 10.78 -8.57
CA GLY A 172 -0.20 10.41 -7.51
C GLY A 172 -0.55 9.15 -6.73
N GLY A 173 -1.82 8.81 -6.66
CA GLY A 173 -2.29 7.70 -5.84
C GLY A 173 -2.10 6.31 -6.43
N GLU A 174 -1.59 6.21 -7.65
CA GLU A 174 -1.16 4.92 -8.23
C GLU A 174 0.01 4.30 -7.45
N PHE A 175 0.72 5.10 -6.66
CA PHE A 175 1.89 4.70 -5.89
C PHE A 175 1.61 4.33 -4.43
N PHE A 176 0.36 4.43 -3.97
CA PHE A 176 0.01 4.08 -2.59
C PHE A 176 -0.97 2.91 -2.56
N THR A 177 -0.48 1.76 -2.08
CA THR A 177 -1.33 0.59 -1.86
C THR A 177 -2.02 0.70 -0.51
N PRO A 178 -3.36 0.58 -0.45
CA PRO A 178 -4.10 0.61 0.81
C PRO A 178 -3.59 -0.45 1.79
N SER A 179 -3.45 -0.10 3.05
CA SER A 179 -2.88 -0.99 4.07
C SER A 179 -3.64 -2.30 4.20
N CYS A 180 -4.96 -2.31 4.04
CA CYS A 180 -5.76 -3.53 4.09
C CYS A 180 -5.43 -4.50 2.94
N VAL A 181 -5.09 -4.00 1.74
CA VAL A 181 -4.66 -4.82 0.60
C VAL A 181 -3.28 -5.41 0.88
N VAL A 182 -2.34 -4.58 1.34
CA VAL A 182 -0.97 -5.03 1.71
C VAL A 182 -1.03 -6.10 2.78
N ARG A 183 -1.81 -5.88 3.85
CA ARG A 183 -1.98 -6.85 4.93
C ARG A 183 -2.60 -8.15 4.44
N THR A 184 -3.55 -8.10 3.51
CA THR A 184 -4.11 -9.31 2.90
C THR A 184 -3.03 -10.12 2.17
N LEU A 185 -2.16 -9.46 1.39
CA LEU A 185 -1.04 -10.13 0.71
C LEU A 185 -0.09 -10.76 1.72
N VAL A 186 0.30 -10.03 2.76
CA VAL A 186 1.24 -10.49 3.79
C VAL A 186 0.66 -11.65 4.61
N GLU A 187 -0.60 -11.58 5.03
CA GLU A 187 -1.27 -12.65 5.80
C GLU A 187 -1.46 -13.94 4.99
N VAL A 188 -1.64 -13.85 3.68
CA VAL A 188 -1.70 -15.02 2.79
C VAL A 188 -0.31 -15.60 2.52
N LEU A 189 0.70 -14.77 2.26
CA LEU A 189 2.05 -15.22 1.92
C LEU A 189 2.88 -15.64 3.14
N GLN A 190 2.67 -15.00 4.28
CA GLN A 190 3.37 -15.27 5.54
C GLN A 190 4.91 -15.26 5.39
N PRO A 191 5.53 -14.11 5.13
CA PRO A 191 6.97 -14.00 4.89
C PRO A 191 7.77 -14.06 6.21
N PHE A 192 7.82 -15.24 6.84
CA PHE A 192 8.52 -15.40 8.13
C PHE A 192 10.04 -15.30 8.02
N LYS A 193 10.62 -15.71 6.89
CA LYS A 193 12.07 -15.78 6.72
C LYS A 193 12.45 -15.85 5.24
N GLY A 194 13.53 -15.15 4.86
CA GLY A 194 14.09 -15.20 3.52
C GLY A 194 14.05 -13.86 2.81
N ARG A 195 14.20 -13.88 1.49
CA ARG A 195 14.27 -12.68 0.66
C ARG A 195 12.89 -12.24 0.23
N VAL A 196 12.54 -10.99 0.56
CA VAL A 196 11.29 -10.34 0.18
C VAL A 196 11.61 -9.28 -0.88
N TYR A 197 10.93 -9.33 -2.02
CA TYR A 197 11.18 -8.45 -3.16
C TYR A 197 9.92 -7.73 -3.63
N ASP A 198 10.07 -6.46 -3.97
CA ASP A 198 9.06 -5.64 -4.65
C ASP A 198 9.71 -4.85 -5.80
N PRO A 199 9.45 -5.21 -7.08
CA PRO A 199 10.06 -4.57 -8.24
C PRO A 199 9.52 -3.15 -8.54
N CYS A 200 8.52 -2.68 -7.82
CA CYS A 200 7.89 -1.36 -7.94
C CYS A 200 7.45 -0.85 -6.57
N CYS A 201 8.43 -0.80 -5.64
CA CYS A 201 8.18 -0.77 -4.21
C CYS A 201 7.50 0.51 -3.69
N GLY A 202 7.37 1.54 -4.51
CA GLY A 202 6.73 2.78 -4.11
C GLY A 202 7.41 3.36 -2.86
N SER A 203 6.62 3.67 -1.84
CA SER A 203 7.13 4.14 -0.54
C SER A 203 7.56 3.04 0.43
N GLY A 204 7.66 1.79 -0.01
CA GLY A 204 8.10 0.65 0.79
C GLY A 204 7.03 0.03 1.70
N GLY A 205 5.74 0.29 1.44
CA GLY A 205 4.63 -0.17 2.29
C GLY A 205 4.55 -1.69 2.42
N MET A 206 4.85 -2.46 1.35
CA MET A 206 4.89 -3.92 1.38
C MET A 206 5.95 -4.43 2.37
N PHE A 207 7.11 -3.82 2.38
CA PHE A 207 8.21 -4.19 3.27
C PHE A 207 7.90 -3.90 4.73
N VAL A 208 7.31 -2.73 5.00
CA VAL A 208 6.89 -2.34 6.35
C VAL A 208 5.89 -3.35 6.93
N GLN A 209 4.90 -3.75 6.16
CA GLN A 209 3.91 -4.73 6.63
C GLN A 209 4.50 -6.14 6.77
N SER A 210 5.46 -6.50 5.92
CA SER A 210 6.21 -7.76 6.06
C SER A 210 7.02 -7.79 7.36
N ALA A 211 7.70 -6.70 7.69
CA ALA A 211 8.44 -6.56 8.93
C ALA A 211 7.52 -6.65 10.15
N LYS A 212 6.39 -5.91 10.14
CA LYS A 212 5.37 -5.99 11.19
C LYS A 212 4.80 -7.40 11.36
N PHE A 213 4.60 -8.13 10.26
CA PHE A 213 4.14 -9.51 10.31
C PHE A 213 5.14 -10.40 11.06
N VAL A 214 6.44 -10.30 10.75
CA VAL A 214 7.49 -11.06 11.44
C VAL A 214 7.51 -10.72 12.93
N GLU A 215 7.49 -9.44 13.30
CA GLU A 215 7.49 -8.99 14.71
C GLU A 215 6.26 -9.50 15.47
N ASN A 216 5.06 -9.40 14.89
CA ASN A 216 3.80 -9.85 15.49
C ASN A 216 3.76 -11.37 15.74
N HIS A 217 4.58 -12.15 15.01
CA HIS A 217 4.69 -13.60 15.17
C HIS A 217 5.95 -14.01 15.93
N SER A 218 6.50 -13.12 16.75
CA SER A 218 7.68 -13.36 17.60
C SER A 218 8.96 -13.70 16.81
N GLY A 219 9.03 -13.31 15.54
CA GLY A 219 10.23 -13.39 14.71
C GLY A 219 11.15 -12.19 14.91
N ASN A 220 12.35 -12.28 14.35
CA ASN A 220 13.28 -11.16 14.28
C ASN A 220 13.17 -10.50 12.89
N ILE A 221 13.11 -9.18 12.83
CA ILE A 221 13.06 -8.43 11.57
C ILE A 221 14.23 -8.80 10.63
N ASN A 222 15.36 -9.19 11.18
CA ASN A 222 16.54 -9.65 10.45
C ASN A 222 16.39 -11.05 9.84
N ASP A 223 15.28 -11.76 10.10
CA ASP A 223 14.98 -13.03 9.43
C ASP A 223 14.57 -12.84 7.98
N ILE A 224 14.15 -11.63 7.60
CA ILE A 224 13.86 -11.25 6.23
C ILE A 224 14.91 -10.27 5.69
N SER A 225 15.26 -10.45 4.42
CA SER A 225 16.13 -9.51 3.67
C SER A 225 15.29 -8.82 2.60
N ILE A 226 15.30 -7.51 2.63
CA ILE A 226 14.44 -6.66 1.79
C ILE A 226 15.18 -6.25 0.52
N TYR A 227 14.56 -6.52 -0.63
CA TYR A 227 15.02 -6.10 -1.95
C TYR A 227 13.91 -5.34 -2.66
N GLY A 228 14.26 -4.28 -3.36
CA GLY A 228 13.26 -3.50 -4.07
C GLY A 228 13.83 -2.61 -5.16
N GLN A 229 12.94 -2.01 -5.91
CA GLN A 229 13.27 -1.06 -6.95
C GLN A 229 12.10 -0.13 -7.21
N ASP A 230 12.38 1.11 -7.58
CA ASP A 230 11.38 2.06 -8.08
C ASP A 230 12.01 2.99 -9.11
N SER A 231 11.26 3.34 -10.15
CA SER A 231 11.74 4.20 -11.23
C SER A 231 11.72 5.69 -10.88
N ASN A 232 10.93 6.09 -9.86
CA ASN A 232 10.80 7.48 -9.47
C ASN A 232 11.84 7.83 -8.38
N PRO A 233 12.80 8.74 -8.64
CA PRO A 233 13.85 9.08 -7.67
C PRO A 233 13.31 9.62 -6.34
N THR A 234 12.22 10.37 -6.36
CA THR A 234 11.61 10.91 -5.13
C THR A 234 10.97 9.79 -4.32
N THR A 235 10.22 8.92 -4.97
CA THR A 235 9.55 7.77 -4.34
C THR A 235 10.58 6.79 -3.78
N TRP A 236 11.65 6.51 -4.53
CA TRP A 236 12.77 5.67 -4.09
C TRP A 236 13.42 6.22 -2.80
N LYS A 237 13.68 7.54 -2.73
CA LYS A 237 14.20 8.17 -1.50
C LYS A 237 13.20 8.09 -0.34
N LEU A 238 11.91 8.27 -0.60
CA LEU A 238 10.87 8.12 0.41
C LEU A 238 10.82 6.69 0.98
N ALA A 239 11.00 5.67 0.13
CA ALA A 239 11.10 4.28 0.58
C ALA A 239 12.31 4.07 1.50
N GLN A 240 13.48 4.57 1.11
CA GLN A 240 14.70 4.52 1.94
C GLN A 240 14.47 5.16 3.31
N MET A 241 13.89 6.36 3.35
CA MET A 241 13.57 7.05 4.60
C MET A 241 12.56 6.26 5.44
N ASN A 242 11.50 5.76 4.82
CA ASN A 242 10.44 5.00 5.48
C ASN A 242 10.96 3.72 6.15
N LEU A 243 11.90 3.05 5.49
CA LEU A 243 12.52 1.82 6.01
C LEU A 243 13.58 2.13 7.07
N ALA A 244 14.39 3.17 6.84
CA ALA A 244 15.43 3.61 7.78
C ALA A 244 14.86 3.98 9.17
N ILE A 245 13.71 4.66 9.21
CA ILE A 245 12.99 5.00 10.44
C ILE A 245 12.69 3.76 11.31
N ARG A 246 12.48 2.61 10.66
CA ARG A 246 12.10 1.34 11.31
C ARG A 246 13.28 0.41 11.57
N GLY A 247 14.51 0.89 11.34
CA GLY A 247 15.70 0.05 11.47
C GLY A 247 15.83 -1.02 10.38
N ILE A 248 15.03 -0.93 9.29
CA ILE A 248 15.09 -1.87 8.18
C ILE A 248 16.19 -1.44 7.21
N GLU A 249 17.10 -2.36 6.89
CA GLU A 249 18.14 -2.15 5.87
C GLU A 249 17.73 -2.81 4.55
N PRO A 250 17.20 -2.04 3.58
CA PRO A 250 16.81 -2.59 2.30
C PRO A 250 17.97 -2.49 1.28
N ASP A 251 17.99 -3.42 0.33
CA ASP A 251 18.68 -3.23 -0.94
C ASP A 251 17.66 -2.76 -2.00
N LEU A 252 17.52 -1.47 -2.21
CA LEU A 252 16.63 -0.88 -3.22
C LEU A 252 17.35 -0.55 -4.54
N GLY A 253 18.51 -1.19 -4.79
CA GLY A 253 19.38 -0.88 -5.91
C GLY A 253 20.23 0.38 -5.65
N LYS A 254 21.15 0.65 -6.56
CA LYS A 254 22.11 1.74 -6.43
C LYS A 254 21.48 3.13 -6.63
N TYR A 255 20.41 3.18 -7.42
CA TYR A 255 19.65 4.38 -7.77
C TYR A 255 18.25 4.00 -8.25
N ALA A 256 17.37 4.99 -8.35
CA ALA A 256 16.04 4.80 -8.93
C ALA A 256 16.16 4.42 -10.41
N ALA A 257 15.57 3.30 -10.81
CA ALA A 257 15.69 2.74 -12.16
C ALA A 257 14.41 2.05 -12.62
N ASP A 258 14.18 2.04 -13.93
CA ASP A 258 13.10 1.30 -14.56
C ASP A 258 13.35 -0.21 -14.48
N THR A 259 12.44 -0.93 -13.86
CA THR A 259 12.58 -2.36 -13.58
C THR A 259 12.68 -3.23 -14.83
N PHE A 260 12.07 -2.81 -15.93
CA PHE A 260 12.15 -3.57 -17.16
C PHE A 260 13.45 -3.32 -17.91
N LEU A 261 13.90 -2.07 -17.99
CA LEU A 261 15.03 -1.63 -18.80
C LEU A 261 16.36 -1.66 -18.05
N ASP A 262 16.32 -1.53 -16.73
CA ASP A 262 17.51 -1.49 -15.85
C ASP A 262 17.22 -2.21 -14.53
N ASP A 263 17.17 -3.54 -14.60
CA ASP A 263 16.97 -4.41 -13.45
C ASP A 263 18.18 -4.35 -12.52
N GLN A 264 18.01 -3.72 -11.36
CA GLN A 264 19.08 -3.57 -10.37
C GLN A 264 19.40 -4.86 -9.60
N HIS A 265 18.55 -5.91 -9.74
CA HIS A 265 18.69 -7.20 -9.04
C HIS A 265 18.69 -8.42 -9.97
N PRO A 266 19.39 -8.43 -11.12
CA PRO A 266 19.17 -9.40 -12.22
C PRO A 266 19.42 -10.86 -11.82
N THR A 267 20.28 -11.12 -10.84
CA THR A 267 20.62 -12.47 -10.36
C THR A 267 19.91 -12.88 -9.09
N MET A 268 19.23 -11.94 -8.41
CA MET A 268 18.52 -12.22 -7.18
C MET A 268 17.32 -13.14 -7.44
N ARG A 269 17.08 -14.06 -6.51
CA ARG A 269 15.91 -14.95 -6.50
C ARG A 269 15.25 -14.84 -5.12
N ALA A 270 14.01 -14.37 -5.13
CA ALA A 270 13.24 -14.08 -3.93
C ALA A 270 12.45 -15.29 -3.44
N ASP A 271 12.35 -15.43 -2.14
CA ASP A 271 11.49 -16.40 -1.49
C ASP A 271 10.04 -15.92 -1.47
N TYR A 272 9.85 -14.61 -1.35
CA TYR A 272 8.55 -13.92 -1.42
C TYR A 272 8.65 -12.69 -2.31
N ILE A 273 7.63 -12.49 -3.15
CA ILE A 273 7.46 -11.26 -3.92
C ILE A 273 6.07 -10.70 -3.63
N MET A 274 5.99 -9.43 -3.31
CA MET A 274 4.72 -8.71 -3.12
C MET A 274 4.78 -7.40 -3.85
N ALA A 275 3.84 -7.14 -4.74
CA ALA A 275 3.85 -5.93 -5.54
C ALA A 275 2.45 -5.42 -5.91
N ASN A 276 2.37 -4.11 -6.04
CA ASN A 276 1.24 -3.42 -6.68
C ASN A 276 1.78 -2.58 -7.85
N PRO A 277 2.04 -3.18 -9.01
CA PRO A 277 2.59 -2.45 -10.15
C PRO A 277 1.58 -1.46 -10.75
N PRO A 278 2.05 -0.46 -11.51
CA PRO A 278 1.18 0.44 -12.27
C PRO A 278 0.25 -0.33 -13.19
N PHE A 279 -1.09 -0.09 -13.06
CA PHE A 279 -2.09 -0.82 -13.85
C PHE A 279 -2.08 -0.37 -15.30
N ASN A 280 -2.11 -1.34 -16.21
CA ASN A 280 -2.23 -1.11 -17.66
C ASN A 280 -1.17 -0.13 -18.22
N LEU A 281 0.04 -0.17 -17.70
CA LEU A 281 1.15 0.66 -18.16
C LEU A 281 1.44 0.39 -19.65
N SER A 282 1.39 1.42 -20.46
CA SER A 282 1.81 1.39 -21.87
C SER A 282 3.23 1.93 -22.04
N ASN A 283 3.85 1.66 -23.18
CA ASN A 283 5.19 2.16 -23.52
C ASN A 283 6.28 1.78 -22.51
N TRP A 284 6.21 0.55 -21.99
CA TRP A 284 7.12 0.00 -20.97
C TRP A 284 8.45 -0.55 -21.54
N GLY A 285 8.81 -0.18 -22.77
CA GLY A 285 10.07 -0.62 -23.41
C GLY A 285 9.99 -1.95 -24.15
N ALA A 286 8.78 -2.47 -24.43
CA ALA A 286 8.56 -3.77 -25.07
C ALA A 286 9.41 -4.03 -26.32
N GLU A 287 9.59 -3.02 -27.18
CA GLU A 287 10.37 -3.13 -28.42
C GLU A 287 11.84 -3.44 -28.17
N GLN A 288 12.41 -2.95 -27.06
CA GLN A 288 13.81 -3.18 -26.68
C GLN A 288 14.00 -4.52 -25.99
N LEU A 289 12.92 -5.14 -25.51
CA LEU A 289 12.91 -6.34 -24.68
C LEU A 289 12.30 -7.56 -25.38
N LYS A 290 12.24 -7.57 -26.73
CA LYS A 290 11.60 -8.66 -27.49
C LYS A 290 12.18 -10.04 -27.19
N ASP A 291 13.48 -10.13 -26.99
CA ASP A 291 14.20 -11.38 -26.77
C ASP A 291 14.62 -11.57 -25.30
N ASP A 292 13.95 -10.86 -24.37
CA ASP A 292 14.28 -10.94 -22.95
C ASP A 292 13.92 -12.30 -22.36
N VAL A 293 14.83 -12.86 -21.59
CA VAL A 293 14.71 -14.19 -20.97
C VAL A 293 13.55 -14.30 -19.97
N ARG A 294 13.00 -13.19 -19.53
CA ARG A 294 11.84 -13.13 -18.62
C ARG A 294 10.54 -13.58 -19.27
N TRP A 295 10.40 -13.47 -20.62
CA TRP A 295 9.14 -13.74 -21.33
C TRP A 295 8.94 -15.22 -21.64
N GLN A 296 9.09 -16.09 -20.65
CA GLN A 296 9.01 -17.55 -20.80
C GLN A 296 7.63 -18.06 -21.19
N TYR A 297 6.58 -17.30 -20.88
CA TYR A 297 5.19 -17.69 -21.13
C TYR A 297 4.57 -16.96 -22.33
N GLY A 298 5.34 -16.15 -23.02
CA GLY A 298 4.96 -15.38 -24.19
C GLY A 298 5.29 -13.90 -24.04
N MET A 299 5.53 -13.24 -25.18
CA MET A 299 5.86 -11.81 -25.21
C MET A 299 4.66 -10.97 -24.79
N PRO A 300 4.76 -10.13 -23.73
CA PRO A 300 3.68 -9.25 -23.31
C PRO A 300 3.42 -8.14 -24.35
N PRO A 301 2.15 -7.69 -24.51
CA PRO A 301 1.82 -6.64 -25.46
C PRO A 301 2.46 -5.29 -25.07
N ALA A 302 2.96 -4.53 -26.06
CA ALA A 302 3.53 -3.21 -25.84
C ALA A 302 2.53 -2.19 -25.25
N SER A 303 1.24 -2.41 -25.48
CA SER A 303 0.16 -1.55 -24.98
C SER A 303 -0.21 -1.77 -23.51
N ASN A 304 0.27 -2.88 -22.89
CA ASN A 304 -0.11 -3.23 -21.52
C ASN A 304 0.96 -4.10 -20.84
N ALA A 305 1.56 -3.60 -19.76
CA ALA A 305 2.64 -4.26 -19.03
C ALA A 305 2.14 -5.26 -17.96
N ASN A 306 0.84 -5.48 -17.75
CA ASN A 306 0.35 -6.33 -16.66
C ASN A 306 1.04 -7.71 -16.64
N PHE A 307 1.14 -8.36 -17.80
CA PHE A 307 1.82 -9.66 -17.93
C PHE A 307 3.34 -9.56 -18.04
N ALA A 308 3.90 -8.38 -18.31
CA ALA A 308 5.33 -8.14 -18.18
C ALA A 308 5.74 -8.14 -16.71
N TRP A 309 4.99 -7.43 -15.86
CA TRP A 309 5.18 -7.45 -14.41
C TRP A 309 5.05 -8.87 -13.84
N LEU A 310 4.00 -9.59 -14.23
CA LEU A 310 3.77 -10.96 -13.77
C LEU A 310 4.95 -11.88 -14.13
N GLN A 311 5.43 -11.84 -15.37
CA GLN A 311 6.55 -12.66 -15.81
C GLN A 311 7.90 -12.22 -15.22
N HIS A 312 8.14 -10.93 -15.06
CA HIS A 312 9.31 -10.43 -14.35
C HIS A 312 9.38 -11.00 -12.92
N MET A 313 8.26 -10.95 -12.19
CA MET A 313 8.20 -11.50 -10.84
C MET A 313 8.36 -13.03 -10.82
N ILE A 314 7.73 -13.76 -11.74
CA ILE A 314 7.93 -15.23 -11.86
C ILE A 314 9.40 -15.54 -12.12
N TYR A 315 10.08 -14.77 -12.95
CA TYR A 315 11.51 -14.95 -13.23
C TYR A 315 12.36 -14.77 -11.97
N HIS A 316 12.04 -13.79 -11.14
CA HIS A 316 12.74 -13.50 -9.88
C HIS A 316 12.35 -14.41 -8.70
N LEU A 317 11.37 -15.29 -8.83
CA LEU A 317 11.06 -16.26 -7.79
C LEU A 317 12.14 -17.33 -7.67
N ALA A 318 12.53 -17.64 -6.44
CA ALA A 318 13.29 -18.84 -6.09
C ALA A 318 12.51 -20.13 -6.47
N PRO A 319 13.17 -21.29 -6.57
CA PRO A 319 12.49 -22.55 -6.94
C PRO A 319 11.31 -22.97 -6.04
N GLY A 320 11.33 -22.54 -4.78
CA GLY A 320 10.21 -22.74 -3.82
C GLY A 320 9.47 -21.47 -3.48
N GLY A 321 9.76 -20.36 -4.19
CA GLY A 321 9.23 -19.04 -3.92
C GLY A 321 7.76 -18.89 -4.24
N ARG A 322 7.13 -17.92 -3.56
CA ARG A 322 5.72 -17.54 -3.73
C ARG A 322 5.60 -16.04 -3.90
N MET A 323 4.59 -15.62 -4.65
CA MET A 323 4.33 -14.19 -4.81
C MET A 323 2.84 -13.87 -4.70
N GLY A 324 2.55 -12.62 -4.32
CA GLY A 324 1.24 -12.00 -4.39
C GLY A 324 1.33 -10.66 -5.13
N MET A 325 0.45 -10.47 -6.10
CA MET A 325 0.46 -9.30 -6.96
C MET A 325 -0.95 -8.72 -7.10
N VAL A 326 -1.04 -7.39 -7.06
CA VAL A 326 -2.30 -6.67 -7.33
C VAL A 326 -2.39 -6.37 -8.82
N LEU A 327 -3.49 -6.73 -9.45
CA LEU A 327 -3.78 -6.38 -10.86
C LEU A 327 -5.22 -5.93 -11.04
N ALA A 328 -5.46 -5.09 -12.04
CA ALA A 328 -6.80 -4.76 -12.48
C ALA A 328 -7.54 -6.03 -12.97
N ASN A 329 -8.84 -6.13 -12.70
CA ASN A 329 -9.65 -7.33 -13.03
C ASN A 329 -9.64 -7.69 -14.52
N GLY A 330 -9.34 -6.74 -15.42
CA GLY A 330 -9.16 -7.02 -16.84
C GLY A 330 -8.12 -8.11 -17.11
N SER A 331 -7.08 -8.24 -16.28
CA SER A 331 -6.05 -9.28 -16.40
C SER A 331 -6.61 -10.71 -16.31
N LEU A 332 -7.72 -10.90 -15.60
CA LEU A 332 -8.36 -12.20 -15.40
C LEU A 332 -9.01 -12.77 -16.68
N SER A 333 -9.39 -11.91 -17.62
CA SER A 333 -10.20 -12.31 -18.76
C SER A 333 -9.78 -11.73 -20.12
N SER A 334 -8.87 -10.74 -20.15
CA SER A 334 -8.41 -10.11 -21.39
C SER A 334 -7.80 -11.14 -22.36
N GLN A 335 -8.16 -10.99 -23.64
CA GLN A 335 -7.57 -11.76 -24.76
C GLN A 335 -6.72 -10.87 -25.66
N SER A 336 -6.67 -9.55 -25.37
CA SER A 336 -6.01 -8.57 -26.21
C SER A 336 -4.49 -8.78 -26.24
N GLY A 337 -3.90 -8.63 -27.43
CA GLY A 337 -2.43 -8.61 -27.59
C GLY A 337 -1.71 -9.89 -27.12
N GLY A 338 -2.37 -11.04 -27.09
CA GLY A 338 -1.77 -12.30 -26.64
C GLY A 338 -1.83 -12.54 -25.11
N GLU A 339 -2.46 -11.65 -24.34
CA GLU A 339 -2.60 -11.80 -22.88
C GLU A 339 -3.30 -13.12 -22.50
N GLY A 340 -4.28 -13.56 -23.29
CA GLY A 340 -4.97 -14.84 -23.09
C GLY A 340 -4.03 -16.05 -23.22
N ASP A 341 -3.13 -16.05 -24.20
CA ASP A 341 -2.16 -17.11 -24.39
C ASP A 341 -1.12 -17.16 -23.28
N ILE A 342 -0.63 -15.99 -22.84
CA ILE A 342 0.29 -15.91 -21.71
C ILE A 342 -0.37 -16.45 -20.45
N ARG A 343 -1.61 -16.05 -20.16
CA ARG A 343 -2.39 -16.55 -19.03
C ARG A 343 -2.57 -18.06 -19.09
N LYS A 344 -2.95 -18.61 -20.26
CA LYS A 344 -3.05 -20.04 -20.52
C LYS A 344 -1.73 -20.76 -20.21
N ASN A 345 -0.61 -20.22 -20.70
CA ASN A 345 0.71 -20.85 -20.49
C ASN A 345 1.11 -20.87 -19.02
N ILE A 346 0.81 -19.80 -18.26
CA ILE A 346 1.09 -19.71 -16.82
C ILE A 346 0.21 -20.70 -16.02
N VAL A 347 -1.07 -20.83 -16.38
CA VAL A 347 -1.98 -21.83 -15.77
C VAL A 347 -1.52 -23.24 -16.05
N ASN A 348 -1.18 -23.56 -17.32
CA ASN A 348 -0.70 -24.88 -17.72
C ASN A 348 0.67 -25.24 -17.12
N ALA A 349 1.48 -24.24 -16.76
CA ALA A 349 2.71 -24.43 -16.00
C ALA A 349 2.46 -24.71 -14.50
N ASP A 350 1.22 -24.82 -14.08
CA ASP A 350 0.76 -25.05 -12.69
C ASP A 350 1.31 -24.01 -11.69
N LEU A 351 1.38 -22.75 -12.10
CA LEU A 351 1.91 -21.66 -11.27
C LEU A 351 0.84 -20.90 -10.51
N VAL A 352 -0.39 -20.78 -11.04
CA VAL A 352 -1.47 -20.03 -10.40
C VAL A 352 -1.99 -20.81 -9.18
N ASP A 353 -1.74 -20.27 -7.98
CA ASP A 353 -2.09 -20.92 -6.73
C ASP A 353 -3.45 -20.44 -6.19
N CYS A 354 -3.65 -19.11 -6.19
CA CYS A 354 -4.93 -18.52 -5.76
C CYS A 354 -5.23 -17.23 -6.52
N ILE A 355 -6.51 -16.98 -6.78
CA ILE A 355 -7.02 -15.72 -7.33
C ILE A 355 -8.11 -15.19 -6.41
N ILE A 356 -7.97 -13.94 -5.95
CA ILE A 356 -8.95 -13.28 -5.10
C ILE A 356 -9.53 -12.07 -5.82
N ALA A 357 -10.85 -12.05 -6.05
CA ALA A 357 -11.55 -10.85 -6.53
C ALA A 357 -11.82 -9.93 -5.34
N MET A 358 -11.25 -8.73 -5.37
CA MET A 358 -11.34 -7.76 -4.29
C MET A 358 -12.58 -6.87 -4.42
N PRO A 359 -13.06 -6.27 -3.31
CA PRO A 359 -14.10 -5.25 -3.35
C PRO A 359 -13.69 -4.04 -4.20
N THR A 360 -14.66 -3.32 -4.72
CA THR A 360 -14.45 -1.99 -5.32
C THR A 360 -14.18 -0.95 -4.25
N GLN A 361 -13.65 0.22 -4.65
CA GLN A 361 -13.45 1.38 -3.78
C GLN A 361 -12.39 1.18 -2.67
N LEU A 362 -11.46 0.25 -2.85
CA LEU A 362 -10.34 0.08 -1.91
C LEU A 362 -9.26 1.15 -2.08
N PHE A 363 -9.07 1.67 -3.30
CA PHE A 363 -8.02 2.63 -3.61
C PHE A 363 -8.56 4.06 -3.58
N TYR A 364 -7.77 5.00 -3.04
CA TYR A 364 -8.12 6.42 -2.96
C TYR A 364 -8.35 7.06 -4.34
N THR A 365 -7.62 6.57 -5.34
CA THR A 365 -7.48 7.23 -6.65
C THR A 365 -8.25 6.57 -7.76
N THR A 366 -8.63 5.32 -7.60
CA THR A 366 -9.36 4.58 -8.60
C THR A 366 -10.48 3.74 -7.99
N GLN A 367 -11.59 3.66 -8.71
CA GLN A 367 -12.67 2.73 -8.39
C GLN A 367 -12.55 1.41 -9.18
N ILE A 368 -11.44 1.25 -9.91
CA ILE A 368 -11.19 0.05 -10.71
C ILE A 368 -11.16 -1.16 -9.78
N PRO A 369 -11.98 -2.19 -10.03
CA PRO A 369 -11.92 -3.41 -9.26
C PRO A 369 -10.60 -4.13 -9.56
N VAL A 370 -9.97 -4.62 -8.49
CA VAL A 370 -8.69 -5.32 -8.56
C VAL A 370 -8.83 -6.77 -8.12
N SER A 371 -7.87 -7.56 -8.51
CA SER A 371 -7.69 -8.94 -8.07
C SER A 371 -6.28 -9.14 -7.50
N LEU A 372 -6.17 -10.05 -6.55
CA LEU A 372 -4.89 -10.52 -6.05
C LEU A 372 -4.56 -11.84 -6.75
N TRP A 373 -3.39 -11.89 -7.36
CA TRP A 373 -2.83 -13.07 -7.98
C TRP A 373 -1.77 -13.66 -7.07
N PHE A 374 -1.96 -14.91 -6.67
CA PHE A 374 -0.96 -15.66 -5.96
C PHE A 374 -0.36 -16.73 -6.87
N ILE A 375 0.96 -16.68 -7.00
CA ILE A 375 1.76 -17.61 -7.82
C ILE A 375 2.70 -18.36 -6.90
N SER A 376 2.87 -19.65 -7.14
CA SER A 376 3.82 -20.50 -6.43
C SER A 376 4.58 -21.38 -7.40
N LYS A 377 5.92 -21.37 -7.34
CA LYS A 377 6.75 -22.32 -8.10
C LYS A 377 6.72 -23.75 -7.54
N ARG A 378 6.18 -23.92 -6.34
CA ARG A 378 6.01 -25.22 -5.70
C ARG A 378 4.70 -25.26 -4.93
N LYS A 379 3.61 -25.44 -5.65
CA LYS A 379 2.27 -25.54 -5.06
C LYS A 379 2.15 -26.75 -4.15
N LYS A 380 1.44 -26.60 -3.05
CA LYS A 380 1.04 -27.73 -2.19
C LYS A 380 -0.08 -28.55 -2.82
N GLN A 381 -1.01 -27.87 -3.51
CA GLN A 381 -2.13 -28.48 -4.23
C GLN A 381 -1.84 -28.43 -5.74
N ALA A 382 -1.02 -29.35 -6.22
CA ALA A 382 -0.66 -29.42 -7.64
C ALA A 382 -1.90 -29.65 -8.52
N GLY A 383 -1.97 -29.00 -9.68
CA GLY A 383 -3.07 -29.06 -10.62
C GLY A 383 -4.36 -28.35 -10.17
N LYS A 384 -4.34 -27.67 -9.02
CA LYS A 384 -5.54 -26.98 -8.46
C LYS A 384 -5.27 -25.51 -8.26
N THR A 385 -6.31 -24.70 -8.37
CA THR A 385 -6.28 -23.24 -8.10
C THR A 385 -7.45 -22.89 -7.16
N LEU A 386 -7.15 -22.11 -6.12
CA LEU A 386 -8.17 -21.56 -5.25
C LEU A 386 -8.72 -20.26 -5.85
N PHE A 387 -10.06 -20.15 -5.91
CA PHE A 387 -10.74 -18.92 -6.25
C PHE A 387 -11.49 -18.39 -5.03
N ILE A 388 -11.30 -17.11 -4.70
CA ILE A 388 -12.03 -16.42 -3.61
C ILE A 388 -12.74 -15.20 -4.19
N ASP A 389 -14.02 -15.08 -3.94
CA ASP A 389 -14.81 -13.90 -4.28
C ASP A 389 -15.03 -13.03 -3.03
N ALA A 390 -14.15 -12.07 -2.81
CA ALA A 390 -14.22 -11.15 -1.68
C ALA A 390 -14.98 -9.85 -2.01
N ARG A 391 -15.62 -9.73 -3.18
CA ARG A 391 -16.26 -8.49 -3.65
C ARG A 391 -17.31 -7.92 -2.70
N LYS A 392 -17.95 -8.77 -1.90
CA LYS A 392 -18.96 -8.39 -0.89
C LYS A 392 -18.35 -8.06 0.48
N MET A 393 -17.05 -8.27 0.67
CA MET A 393 -16.36 -8.04 1.95
C MET A 393 -16.03 -6.55 2.16
N GLY A 394 -15.58 -6.23 3.36
CA GLY A 394 -15.21 -4.88 3.75
C GLY A 394 -16.38 -4.01 4.19
N VAL A 395 -16.04 -2.85 4.71
CA VAL A 395 -16.97 -1.82 5.20
C VAL A 395 -16.65 -0.48 4.55
N MET A 396 -17.67 0.37 4.38
CA MET A 396 -17.46 1.72 3.88
C MET A 396 -16.98 2.62 5.02
N VAL A 397 -15.73 3.08 4.95
CA VAL A 397 -15.15 4.02 5.92
C VAL A 397 -15.42 5.48 5.53
N SER A 398 -15.80 5.72 4.28
CA SER A 398 -16.30 6.99 3.78
C SER A 398 -17.27 6.76 2.62
N ARG A 399 -17.85 7.84 2.07
CA ARG A 399 -18.73 7.74 0.88
C ARG A 399 -18.04 7.16 -0.36
N LYS A 400 -16.71 7.15 -0.41
CA LYS A 400 -15.91 6.77 -1.59
C LYS A 400 -14.91 5.65 -1.32
N LEU A 401 -14.62 5.36 -0.05
CA LEU A 401 -13.57 4.43 0.34
C LEU A 401 -14.14 3.27 1.14
N ARG A 402 -13.75 2.07 0.75
CA ARG A 402 -14.00 0.80 1.44
C ARG A 402 -12.70 0.30 2.05
N GLU A 403 -12.79 -0.39 3.18
CA GLU A 403 -11.66 -1.05 3.84
C GLU A 403 -12.05 -2.48 4.22
N LEU A 404 -11.13 -3.43 4.05
CA LEU A 404 -11.28 -4.76 4.63
C LEU A 404 -11.01 -4.67 6.13
N THR A 405 -11.86 -5.31 6.92
CA THR A 405 -11.73 -5.31 8.38
C THR A 405 -10.62 -6.26 8.83
N ASP A 406 -9.99 -5.94 9.95
CA ASP A 406 -8.83 -6.64 10.52
C ASP A 406 -9.04 -7.15 11.95
N GLY A 407 -10.25 -7.03 12.47
CA GLY A 407 -10.59 -7.47 13.82
C GLY A 407 -10.15 -6.50 14.92
N THR A 408 -9.72 -5.28 14.59
CA THR A 408 -9.25 -4.31 15.61
C THR A 408 -10.31 -3.28 16.01
N LYS A 409 -11.29 -3.01 15.14
CA LYS A 409 -12.28 -1.95 15.36
C LYS A 409 -13.56 -2.50 15.99
N GLU A 410 -13.87 -2.06 17.20
CA GLU A 410 -15.07 -2.43 17.99
C GLU A 410 -16.40 -2.11 17.28
N GLU A 411 -16.42 -1.16 16.38
CA GLU A 411 -17.60 -0.74 15.61
C GLU A 411 -18.02 -1.76 14.52
N TYR A 412 -17.11 -2.67 14.13
CA TYR A 412 -17.37 -3.67 13.10
C TYR A 412 -17.49 -5.06 13.70
N LYS A 413 -18.73 -5.54 13.84
CA LYS A 413 -19.04 -6.86 14.41
C LYS A 413 -19.84 -7.72 13.44
N ASN A 414 -19.67 -9.01 13.56
CA ASN A 414 -20.50 -10.03 12.95
C ASN A 414 -21.84 -10.14 13.72
N GLU A 415 -22.79 -10.86 13.18
CA GLU A 415 -24.11 -11.10 13.81
C GLU A 415 -24.01 -11.79 15.17
N ASP A 416 -22.98 -12.62 15.38
CA ASP A 416 -22.68 -13.30 16.64
C ASP A 416 -21.97 -12.41 17.67
N GLY A 417 -21.73 -11.14 17.36
CA GLY A 417 -21.06 -10.17 18.22
C GLY A 417 -19.52 -10.23 18.21
N THR A 418 -18.92 -11.15 17.47
CA THR A 418 -17.45 -11.22 17.29
C THR A 418 -16.96 -10.08 16.40
N LEU A 419 -15.70 -9.66 16.57
CA LEU A 419 -15.11 -8.63 15.72
C LEU A 419 -14.96 -9.15 14.28
N LYS A 420 -15.43 -8.35 13.33
CA LYS A 420 -15.33 -8.68 11.91
C LYS A 420 -13.87 -8.59 11.45
N ASN A 421 -13.37 -9.67 10.86
CA ASN A 421 -12.00 -9.75 10.34
C ASN A 421 -11.96 -10.40 8.96
N ASP A 422 -12.13 -9.56 7.93
CA ASP A 422 -12.17 -10.00 6.54
C ASP A 422 -10.79 -10.53 6.09
N ILE A 423 -9.71 -9.88 6.53
CA ILE A 423 -8.33 -10.26 6.18
C ILE A 423 -8.03 -11.66 6.71
N LYS A 424 -8.35 -11.91 7.99
CA LYS A 424 -8.15 -13.23 8.59
C LYS A 424 -9.00 -14.29 7.90
N LYS A 425 -10.26 -14.00 7.55
CA LYS A 425 -11.11 -14.94 6.82
C LYS A 425 -10.50 -15.36 5.48
N ILE A 426 -9.93 -14.42 4.72
CA ILE A 426 -9.24 -14.71 3.47
C ILE A 426 -7.98 -15.58 3.72
N ALA A 427 -7.17 -15.21 4.70
CA ALA A 427 -5.94 -15.94 5.02
C ALA A 427 -6.24 -17.36 5.54
N ASP A 428 -7.20 -17.53 6.41
CA ASP A 428 -7.63 -18.84 6.92
C ASP A 428 -8.15 -19.74 5.78
N THR A 429 -8.92 -19.18 4.84
CA THR A 429 -9.39 -19.90 3.64
C THR A 429 -8.22 -20.39 2.80
N TYR A 430 -7.23 -19.53 2.55
CA TYR A 430 -6.02 -19.93 1.83
C TYR A 430 -5.23 -21.01 2.59
N ASN A 431 -5.07 -20.87 3.89
CA ASN A 431 -4.37 -21.86 4.72
C ASN A 431 -5.09 -23.22 4.71
N ALA A 432 -6.43 -23.23 4.79
CA ALA A 432 -7.23 -24.45 4.68
C ALA A 432 -7.04 -25.13 3.31
N TYR A 433 -7.01 -24.35 2.22
CA TYR A 433 -6.70 -24.85 0.88
C TYR A 433 -5.32 -25.49 0.82
N VAL A 434 -4.28 -24.80 1.30
CA VAL A 434 -2.90 -25.30 1.31
C VAL A 434 -2.79 -26.61 2.10
N ASN A 435 -3.55 -26.75 3.17
CA ASN A 435 -3.58 -27.96 4.01
C ASN A 435 -4.51 -29.06 3.47
N GLY A 436 -5.25 -28.82 2.39
CA GLY A 436 -6.20 -29.77 1.79
C GLY A 436 -7.43 -30.05 2.64
N THR A 437 -7.80 -29.09 3.50
CA THR A 437 -8.96 -29.18 4.42
C THR A 437 -10.08 -28.20 4.09
N LEU A 438 -9.95 -27.46 2.98
CA LEU A 438 -10.95 -26.48 2.57
C LEU A 438 -12.13 -27.18 1.89
N ASP A 439 -13.32 -26.89 2.39
CA ASP A 439 -14.57 -27.15 1.68
C ASP A 439 -14.98 -25.94 0.86
N ASP A 440 -15.51 -26.16 -0.33
CA ASP A 440 -16.03 -25.10 -1.19
C ASP A 440 -17.22 -24.42 -0.52
N VAL A 441 -17.25 -23.07 -0.58
CA VAL A 441 -18.36 -22.26 -0.04
C VAL A 441 -19.01 -21.49 -1.19
N LYS A 442 -20.26 -21.83 -1.53
CA LYS A 442 -21.01 -21.18 -2.61
C LYS A 442 -21.02 -19.66 -2.42
N GLY A 443 -20.72 -18.95 -3.49
CA GLY A 443 -20.65 -17.48 -3.50
C GLY A 443 -19.40 -16.88 -2.86
N PHE A 444 -18.49 -17.70 -2.29
CA PHE A 444 -17.28 -17.20 -1.62
C PHE A 444 -16.00 -17.85 -2.11
N CYS A 445 -15.84 -19.17 -2.04
CA CYS A 445 -14.60 -19.83 -2.47
C CYS A 445 -14.84 -21.18 -3.12
N ALA A 446 -13.94 -21.57 -4.04
CA ALA A 446 -13.92 -22.88 -4.66
C ALA A 446 -12.50 -23.30 -5.05
N VAL A 447 -12.21 -24.59 -4.90
CA VAL A 447 -10.98 -25.23 -5.39
C VAL A 447 -11.24 -25.87 -6.75
N VAL A 448 -10.50 -25.47 -7.76
CA VAL A 448 -10.79 -25.82 -9.16
C VAL A 448 -9.58 -26.47 -9.82
N ASP A 449 -9.80 -27.61 -10.47
CA ASP A 449 -8.78 -28.30 -11.26
C ASP A 449 -8.46 -27.54 -12.55
N THR A 450 -7.22 -27.69 -13.04
CA THR A 450 -6.73 -27.01 -14.25
C THR A 450 -7.59 -27.34 -15.49
N GLU A 451 -8.11 -28.55 -15.60
CA GLU A 451 -9.00 -28.98 -16.69
C GLU A 451 -10.27 -28.11 -16.74
N LYS A 452 -10.89 -27.86 -15.59
CA LYS A 452 -12.08 -27.03 -15.52
C LYS A 452 -11.79 -25.56 -15.84
N ILE A 453 -10.58 -25.07 -15.51
CA ILE A 453 -10.13 -23.73 -15.91
C ILE A 453 -9.95 -23.68 -17.44
N ALA A 454 -9.41 -24.73 -18.06
CA ALA A 454 -9.27 -24.84 -19.50
C ALA A 454 -10.62 -24.85 -20.23
N GLU A 455 -11.64 -25.54 -19.70
CA GLU A 455 -13.03 -25.52 -20.20
C GLU A 455 -13.65 -24.11 -20.19
N GLN A 456 -13.13 -23.19 -19.37
CA GLN A 456 -13.55 -21.80 -19.25
C GLN A 456 -12.60 -20.83 -19.99
N ASP A 457 -11.92 -21.29 -21.04
CA ASP A 457 -10.97 -20.51 -21.85
C ASP A 457 -9.87 -19.82 -21.02
N TYR A 458 -9.43 -20.46 -19.94
CA TYR A 458 -8.44 -19.95 -19.00
C TYR A 458 -8.81 -18.57 -18.40
N ILE A 459 -10.09 -18.25 -18.33
CA ILE A 459 -10.59 -17.06 -17.64
C ILE A 459 -10.54 -17.33 -16.14
N LEU A 460 -9.89 -16.43 -15.38
CA LEU A 460 -9.63 -16.61 -13.95
C LEU A 460 -10.55 -15.77 -13.05
N THR A 461 -11.71 -15.34 -13.54
CA THR A 461 -12.66 -14.55 -12.76
C THR A 461 -13.34 -15.42 -11.69
N PRO A 462 -13.11 -15.20 -10.38
CA PRO A 462 -13.62 -16.07 -9.30
C PRO A 462 -15.12 -16.34 -9.34
N GLY A 463 -15.93 -15.34 -9.69
CA GLY A 463 -17.39 -15.50 -9.78
C GLY A 463 -17.88 -16.56 -10.77
N ARG A 464 -17.02 -17.06 -11.68
CA ARG A 464 -17.34 -18.19 -12.57
C ARG A 464 -17.27 -19.54 -11.88
N TYR A 465 -16.51 -19.62 -10.78
CA TYR A 465 -16.15 -20.87 -10.13
C TYR A 465 -16.83 -21.07 -8.78
N VAL A 466 -17.04 -19.99 -8.01
CA VAL A 466 -17.58 -20.07 -6.65
C VAL A 466 -19.09 -20.33 -6.57
N GLY A 467 -19.79 -20.32 -7.73
CA GLY A 467 -21.24 -20.48 -7.78
C GLY A 467 -22.00 -19.25 -7.25
N VAL A 468 -23.28 -19.42 -7.08
CA VAL A 468 -24.18 -18.39 -6.54
C VAL A 468 -24.54 -18.79 -5.11
N GLU A 469 -24.45 -17.81 -4.20
CA GLU A 469 -24.92 -17.94 -2.82
C GLU A 469 -26.40 -18.32 -2.84
N GLU A 470 -26.77 -19.37 -2.12
CA GLU A 470 -28.18 -19.74 -1.96
C GLU A 470 -28.87 -18.59 -1.22
N GLN A 471 -29.71 -17.87 -1.93
CA GLN A 471 -30.61 -16.94 -1.26
C GLN A 471 -31.58 -17.76 -0.44
N GLU A 472 -31.70 -17.47 0.84
CA GLU A 472 -32.82 -18.00 1.62
C GLU A 472 -34.09 -17.62 0.87
N ASP A 473 -34.88 -18.63 0.58
CA ASP A 473 -36.20 -18.42 -0.02
C ASP A 473 -37.03 -17.62 1.00
N ASP A 474 -37.29 -16.35 0.67
CA ASP A 474 -38.07 -15.46 1.54
C ASP A 474 -39.53 -15.94 1.70
N GLY A 475 -39.86 -17.08 1.07
CA GLY A 475 -41.17 -17.69 1.13
C GLY A 475 -42.27 -16.90 0.42
N GLU A 476 -41.92 -15.76 -0.22
CA GLU A 476 -42.87 -14.97 -1.02
C GLU A 476 -43.01 -15.61 -2.41
N PRO A 477 -44.22 -16.08 -2.82
CA PRO A 477 -44.38 -16.63 -4.16
C PRO A 477 -43.95 -15.64 -5.24
N PHE A 478 -43.28 -16.14 -6.28
CA PHE A 478 -42.74 -15.32 -7.36
C PHE A 478 -43.75 -14.33 -7.96
N GLU A 479 -45.00 -14.79 -8.15
CA GLU A 479 -46.07 -13.97 -8.71
C GLU A 479 -46.48 -12.82 -7.78
N GLU A 480 -46.51 -13.06 -6.46
CA GLU A 480 -46.82 -12.02 -5.46
C GLU A 480 -45.69 -11.00 -5.38
N LYS A 481 -44.43 -11.47 -5.34
CA LYS A 481 -43.25 -10.63 -5.36
C LYS A 481 -43.18 -9.78 -6.61
N MET A 482 -43.42 -10.34 -7.79
CA MET A 482 -43.48 -9.62 -9.06
C MET A 482 -44.61 -8.60 -9.09
N ALA A 483 -45.78 -8.92 -8.60
CA ALA A 483 -46.92 -7.99 -8.52
C ALA A 483 -46.56 -6.78 -7.61
N ARG A 484 -45.98 -7.03 -6.45
CA ARG A 484 -45.54 -5.99 -5.50
C ARG A 484 -44.47 -5.11 -6.11
N LEU A 485 -43.40 -5.71 -6.64
CA LEU A 485 -42.30 -4.95 -7.24
C LEU A 485 -42.74 -4.14 -8.47
N THR A 486 -43.61 -4.68 -9.28
CA THR A 486 -44.16 -3.97 -10.45
C THR A 486 -45.05 -2.79 -10.03
N SER A 487 -45.81 -2.95 -8.93
CA SER A 487 -46.60 -1.85 -8.35
C SER A 487 -45.70 -0.76 -7.80
N GLU A 488 -44.65 -1.11 -7.01
CA GLU A 488 -43.66 -0.17 -6.49
C GLU A 488 -42.92 0.59 -7.63
N LEU A 489 -42.52 -0.12 -8.67
CA LEU A 489 -41.88 0.47 -9.84
C LEU A 489 -42.82 1.46 -10.55
N SER A 490 -44.09 1.11 -10.70
CA SER A 490 -45.11 2.00 -11.28
C SER A 490 -45.24 3.30 -10.46
N ASP A 491 -45.23 3.20 -9.14
CA ASP A 491 -45.34 4.37 -8.26
C ASP A 491 -44.07 5.22 -8.27
N LEU A 492 -42.91 4.60 -8.37
CA LEU A 492 -41.63 5.32 -8.57
C LEU A 492 -41.60 6.06 -9.91
N PHE A 493 -42.12 5.47 -10.99
CA PHE A 493 -42.25 6.18 -12.27
C PHE A 493 -43.18 7.38 -12.19
N LYS A 494 -44.34 7.24 -11.50
CA LYS A 494 -45.24 8.38 -11.27
C LYS A 494 -44.55 9.51 -10.47
N GLN A 495 -43.78 9.16 -9.44
CA GLN A 495 -43.00 10.13 -8.67
C GLN A 495 -41.93 10.80 -9.53
N SER A 496 -41.21 10.03 -10.37
CA SER A 496 -40.21 10.54 -11.28
C SER A 496 -40.80 11.58 -12.27
N HIS A 497 -41.93 11.24 -12.88
CA HIS A 497 -42.62 12.16 -13.80
C HIS A 497 -43.11 13.43 -13.09
N LYS A 498 -43.58 13.30 -11.84
CA LYS A 498 -44.00 14.47 -11.07
C LYS A 498 -42.80 15.37 -10.74
N LEU A 499 -41.69 14.81 -10.31
CA LEU A 499 -40.44 15.55 -10.05
C LEU A 499 -39.88 16.20 -11.30
N GLU A 500 -39.96 15.51 -12.45
CA GLU A 500 -39.56 16.06 -13.74
C GLU A 500 -40.39 17.29 -14.09
N ALA A 501 -41.73 17.23 -13.92
CA ALA A 501 -42.61 18.36 -14.13
C ALA A 501 -42.30 19.52 -13.18
N GLU A 502 -42.08 19.26 -11.92
CA GLU A 502 -41.71 20.29 -10.92
C GLU A 502 -40.35 20.96 -11.26
N ILE A 503 -39.37 20.17 -11.74
CA ILE A 503 -38.07 20.72 -12.17
C ILE A 503 -38.27 21.61 -13.39
N LYS A 504 -39.04 21.19 -14.40
CA LYS A 504 -39.34 21.99 -15.58
C LYS A 504 -40.05 23.31 -15.23
N GLU A 505 -41.04 23.25 -14.32
CA GLU A 505 -41.75 24.44 -13.87
C GLU A 505 -40.80 25.43 -13.13
N LYS A 506 -39.98 24.92 -12.21
CA LYS A 506 -39.05 25.76 -11.45
C LYS A 506 -37.95 26.37 -12.32
N LEU A 507 -37.43 25.60 -13.28
CA LEU A 507 -36.44 26.14 -14.24
C LEU A 507 -37.07 27.17 -15.19
N GLY A 508 -38.29 26.91 -15.66
CA GLY A 508 -39.03 27.89 -16.45
C GLY A 508 -39.27 29.20 -15.71
N ALA A 509 -39.57 29.16 -14.41
CA ALA A 509 -39.76 30.33 -13.56
C ALA A 509 -38.50 31.22 -13.43
N ILE A 510 -37.28 30.64 -13.60
CA ILE A 510 -36.01 31.37 -13.59
C ILE A 510 -35.41 31.59 -14.99
N GLY A 511 -36.21 31.31 -16.06
CA GLY A 511 -35.83 31.60 -17.45
C GLY A 511 -34.98 30.52 -18.15
N TYR A 512 -34.97 29.30 -17.65
CA TYR A 512 -34.31 28.16 -18.31
C TYR A 512 -35.36 27.15 -18.78
N GLU A 513 -35.33 26.78 -20.05
CA GLU A 513 -36.13 25.68 -20.61
C GLU A 513 -35.35 24.37 -20.62
N LEU A 514 -36.03 23.26 -20.24
CA LEU A 514 -35.55 21.88 -20.26
C LEU A 514 -36.32 21.08 -21.30
#